data_066f9b522cb2baf5eb647c1f7bfe967a
#
_entry.id   066f9b522cb2baf5eb647c1f7bfe967a
#
_cell.length_a   1.000
_cell.length_b   1.000
_cell.length_c   1.000
_cell.angle_alpha   90.00
_cell.angle_beta   90.00
_cell.angle_gamma   90.00
#
_symmetry.space_group_name_H-M   'P 1'
#
loop_
_entity.id
_entity.type
_entity.pdbx_description
1 polymer ?
#
loop_
_entity_poly.entity_id
_entity_poly.type
_entity_poly.pdbx_seq_one_letter_code
_entity_poly.pdbx_strand_id
1 'polypeptide(L)'
;MEFVLTFNQPVEEIERHDDPQQGPAAMEPWKAYMGEMAAAGVMRGGNRLAPPWTATTVRSRGGQRMVQDGPFADTKELAAGYVVIDVASLDEALKWAEKSPSTAIGSTEVRPVARPPQ
;
A
#
# COMPACT_ATOMS: atom_id res chain seq x y z
N MET A 1 0.70 -2.39 -19.15
CA MET A 1 0.21 -3.35 -18.12
C MET A 1 0.05 -2.65 -16.79
N GLU A 2 -1.03 -2.92 -16.13
CA GLU A 2 -1.27 -2.34 -14.82
C GLU A 2 -0.84 -3.29 -13.71
N PHE A 3 -0.26 -2.70 -12.68
CA PHE A 3 0.16 -3.40 -11.45
C PHE A 3 -0.31 -2.62 -10.24
N VAL A 4 -0.66 -3.35 -9.19
CA VAL A 4 -0.89 -2.74 -7.88
C VAL A 4 0.38 -2.93 -7.05
N LEU A 5 0.89 -1.83 -6.52
CA LEU A 5 1.96 -1.85 -5.53
C LEU A 5 1.31 -1.63 -4.17
N THR A 6 1.41 -2.61 -3.28
CA THR A 6 0.91 -2.49 -1.92
C THR A 6 2.09 -2.24 -0.99
N PHE A 7 2.01 -1.16 -0.24
CA PHE A 7 3.08 -0.73 0.66
C PHE A 7 2.82 -1.28 2.05
N ASN A 8 3.63 -2.25 2.47
CA ASN A 8 3.50 -2.90 3.77
C ASN A 8 4.57 -2.35 4.72
N GLN A 9 4.13 -1.95 5.91
CA GLN A 9 4.99 -1.31 6.90
C GLN A 9 4.80 -1.96 8.27
N PRO A 10 5.86 -1.98 9.10
CA PRO A 10 5.71 -2.34 10.51
C PRO A 10 4.78 -1.36 11.23
N VAL A 11 4.14 -1.83 12.29
CA VAL A 11 3.21 -1.00 13.08
C VAL A 11 3.89 0.27 13.58
N GLU A 12 5.13 0.18 14.03
CA GLU A 12 5.89 1.33 14.54
C GLU A 12 6.03 2.44 13.50
N GLU A 13 6.24 2.05 12.24
CA GLU A 13 6.36 3.03 11.16
C GLU A 13 5.01 3.67 10.84
N ILE A 14 3.94 2.88 10.89
CA ILE A 14 2.58 3.41 10.68
C ILE A 14 2.22 4.40 11.79
N GLU A 15 2.55 4.07 13.05
CA GLU A 15 2.36 4.97 14.19
C GLU A 15 3.14 6.26 14.03
N ARG A 16 4.37 6.16 13.54
CA ARG A 16 5.24 7.33 13.30
C ARG A 16 4.63 8.28 12.25
N HIS A 17 4.05 7.73 11.19
CA HIS A 17 3.36 8.54 10.18
C HIS A 17 2.12 9.23 10.72
N ASP A 18 1.44 8.62 11.68
CA ASP A 18 0.22 9.13 12.29
C ASP A 18 0.51 10.13 13.42
N ASP A 19 1.74 10.21 13.87
CA ASP A 19 2.16 11.13 14.94
C ASP A 19 2.22 12.56 14.40
N PRO A 20 1.56 13.53 15.06
CA PRO A 20 1.57 14.93 14.59
C PRO A 20 2.94 15.57 14.51
N GLN A 21 3.90 15.14 15.33
CA GLN A 21 5.25 15.70 15.35
C GLN A 21 6.18 15.00 14.35
N GLN A 22 6.10 13.67 14.26
CA GLN A 22 7.00 12.88 13.41
C GLN A 22 6.45 12.68 11.99
N GLY A 23 5.13 12.75 11.82
CA GLY A 23 4.47 12.46 10.56
C GLY A 23 4.95 13.30 9.38
N PRO A 24 5.09 14.63 9.52
CA PRO A 24 5.56 15.45 8.40
C PRO A 24 6.92 15.01 7.85
N ALA A 25 7.90 14.72 8.71
CA ALA A 25 9.21 14.23 8.28
C ALA A 25 9.13 12.83 7.69
N ALA A 26 8.29 11.96 8.28
CA ALA A 26 8.10 10.61 7.78
C ALA A 26 7.49 10.59 6.37
N MET A 27 6.69 11.58 6.03
CA MET A 27 6.05 11.68 4.72
C MET A 27 6.96 12.23 3.62
N GLU A 28 8.08 12.87 3.95
CA GLU A 28 8.95 13.48 2.94
C GLU A 28 9.46 12.50 1.87
N PRO A 29 9.98 11.30 2.22
CA PRO A 29 10.38 10.33 1.20
C PRO A 29 9.20 9.90 0.31
N TRP A 30 8.00 9.79 0.86
CA TRP A 30 6.80 9.43 0.10
C TRP A 30 6.41 10.51 -0.89
N LYS A 31 6.50 11.77 -0.51
CA LYS A 31 6.23 12.88 -1.42
C LYS A 31 7.20 12.87 -2.60
N ALA A 32 8.48 12.64 -2.33
CA ALA A 32 9.49 12.55 -3.38
C ALA A 32 9.20 11.38 -4.33
N TYR A 33 8.86 10.22 -3.79
CA TYR A 33 8.55 9.01 -4.55
C TYR A 33 7.31 9.21 -5.43
N MET A 34 6.23 9.73 -4.86
CA MET A 34 5.01 10.03 -5.61
C MET A 34 5.24 11.09 -6.68
N GLY A 35 6.10 12.07 -6.39
CA GLY A 35 6.49 13.09 -7.38
C GLY A 35 7.22 12.48 -8.57
N GLU A 36 8.11 11.53 -8.35
CA GLU A 36 8.80 10.80 -9.43
C GLU A 36 7.80 10.03 -10.29
N MET A 37 6.86 9.33 -9.65
CA MET A 37 5.82 8.57 -10.37
C MET A 37 4.94 9.51 -11.23
N ALA A 38 4.56 10.64 -10.68
CA ALA A 38 3.75 11.62 -11.39
C ALA A 38 4.52 12.19 -12.59
N ALA A 39 5.79 12.51 -12.40
CA ALA A 39 6.64 13.03 -13.48
C ALA A 39 6.85 11.99 -14.60
N ALA A 40 6.94 10.72 -14.24
CA ALA A 40 7.08 9.63 -15.21
C ALA A 40 5.76 9.28 -15.90
N GLY A 41 4.64 9.80 -15.41
CA GLY A 41 3.32 9.53 -16.00
C GLY A 41 2.81 8.11 -15.85
N VAL A 42 3.33 7.35 -14.87
CA VAL A 42 2.97 5.94 -14.71
C VAL A 42 1.79 5.72 -13.76
N MET A 43 1.47 6.69 -12.91
CA MET A 43 0.45 6.54 -11.88
C MET A 43 -0.96 6.61 -12.46
N ARG A 44 -1.80 5.65 -12.09
CA ARG A 44 -3.21 5.58 -12.49
C ARG A 44 -4.18 5.76 -11.33
N GLY A 45 -3.69 5.72 -10.11
CA GLY A 45 -4.48 5.91 -8.91
C GLY A 45 -3.77 5.37 -7.70
N GLY A 46 -4.38 5.53 -6.56
CA GLY A 46 -3.85 5.02 -5.30
C GLY A 46 -4.30 5.84 -4.14
N ASN A 47 -4.08 5.30 -2.93
CA ASN A 47 -4.46 6.00 -1.70
C ASN A 47 -3.58 5.54 -0.54
N ARG A 48 -3.30 6.48 0.34
CA ARG A 48 -2.84 6.14 1.68
C ARG A 48 -4.04 5.63 2.47
N LEU A 49 -3.85 4.58 3.26
CA LEU A 49 -4.90 4.05 4.11
C LEU A 49 -4.77 4.63 5.53
N ALA A 50 -5.91 4.78 6.22
CA ALA A 50 -5.91 5.07 7.64
C ALA A 50 -5.26 3.90 8.39
N PRO A 51 -4.77 4.11 9.63
CA PRO A 51 -4.05 3.06 10.34
C PRO A 51 -4.83 1.75 10.48
N PRO A 52 -4.15 0.58 10.55
CA PRO A 52 -4.84 -0.72 10.58
C PRO A 52 -5.81 -0.90 11.74
N TRP A 53 -5.58 -0.25 12.86
CA TRP A 53 -6.50 -0.32 14.01
C TRP A 53 -7.84 0.37 13.75
N THR A 54 -7.97 1.12 12.66
CA THR A 54 -9.25 1.70 12.22
C THR A 54 -10.05 0.74 11.35
N ALA A 55 -9.46 -0.40 10.97
CA ALA A 55 -10.11 -1.36 10.07
C ALA A 55 -11.25 -2.10 10.77
N THR A 56 -12.19 -2.55 9.97
CA THR A 56 -13.27 -3.44 10.40
C THR A 56 -13.35 -4.57 9.38
N THR A 57 -13.37 -5.80 9.86
CA THR A 57 -13.44 -6.99 9.01
C THR A 57 -14.82 -7.65 9.16
N VAL A 58 -15.43 -7.97 8.04
CA VAL A 58 -16.75 -8.63 7.99
C VAL A 58 -16.60 -10.02 7.37
N ARG A 59 -17.22 -11.01 8.00
CA ARG A 59 -17.33 -12.37 7.49
C ARG A 59 -18.77 -12.80 7.53
N SER A 60 -19.14 -13.73 6.66
CA SER A 60 -20.42 -14.43 6.73
C SER A 60 -20.14 -15.93 6.82
N ARG A 61 -20.68 -16.57 7.84
CA ARG A 61 -20.52 -18.01 8.08
C ARG A 61 -21.88 -18.59 8.45
N GLY A 62 -22.35 -19.62 7.72
CA GLY A 62 -23.64 -20.24 7.95
C GLY A 62 -24.79 -19.25 7.89
N GLY A 63 -24.73 -18.28 6.99
CA GLY A 63 -25.74 -17.23 6.87
C GLY A 63 -25.65 -16.13 7.92
N GLN A 64 -24.67 -16.19 8.83
CA GLN A 64 -24.50 -15.18 9.87
C GLN A 64 -23.40 -14.18 9.51
N ARG A 65 -23.72 -12.90 9.73
CA ARG A 65 -22.75 -11.80 9.58
C ARG A 65 -21.91 -11.72 10.84
N MET A 66 -20.59 -11.72 10.65
CA MET A 66 -19.61 -11.57 11.72
C MET A 66 -18.78 -10.32 11.45
N VAL A 67 -18.73 -9.42 12.43
CA VAL A 67 -17.98 -8.17 12.33
C VAL A 67 -16.91 -8.16 13.40
N GLN A 68 -15.67 -7.86 13.00
CA GLN A 68 -14.51 -7.86 13.89
C GLN A 68 -13.75 -6.55 13.70
N ASP A 69 -13.40 -5.89 14.80
CA ASP A 69 -12.51 -4.73 14.76
C ASP A 69 -11.10 -5.17 14.40
N GLY A 70 -10.45 -4.37 13.59
CA GLY A 70 -9.08 -4.62 13.16
C GLY A 70 -8.99 -5.27 11.78
N PRO A 71 -7.77 -5.40 11.25
CA PRO A 71 -7.53 -5.96 9.92
C PRO A 71 -7.77 -7.47 9.90
N PHE A 72 -7.96 -8.00 8.68
CA PHE A 72 -8.16 -9.43 8.47
C PHE A 72 -7.00 -10.27 9.01
N ALA A 73 -5.78 -9.83 8.81
CA ALA A 73 -4.59 -10.55 9.23
C ALA A 73 -3.86 -9.79 10.35
N ASP A 74 -3.43 -10.52 11.37
CA ASP A 74 -2.55 -10.02 12.42
C ASP A 74 -1.12 -10.38 12.04
N THR A 75 -0.45 -9.48 11.33
CA THR A 75 0.91 -9.69 10.83
C THR A 75 1.82 -8.56 11.30
N LYS A 76 3.14 -8.77 11.21
CA LYS A 76 4.14 -7.77 11.60
C LYS A 76 4.16 -6.57 10.67
N GLU A 77 3.78 -6.78 9.41
CA GLU A 77 3.69 -5.73 8.40
C GLU A 77 2.26 -5.64 7.91
N LEU A 78 1.75 -4.42 7.82
CA LEU A 78 0.37 -4.18 7.43
C LEU A 78 0.34 -3.17 6.29
N ALA A 79 -0.66 -3.29 5.42
CA ALA A 79 -0.82 -2.39 4.29
C ALA A 79 -1.09 -0.96 4.77
N ALA A 80 -0.19 -0.06 4.42
CA ALA A 80 -0.30 1.36 4.72
C ALA A 80 -0.89 2.16 3.56
N GLY A 81 -0.89 1.58 2.37
CA GLY A 81 -1.41 2.22 1.17
C GLY A 81 -1.12 1.39 -0.06
N TYR A 82 -1.56 1.89 -1.18
CA TYR A 82 -1.35 1.23 -2.47
C TYR A 82 -1.33 2.26 -3.60
N VAL A 83 -0.75 1.86 -4.72
CA VAL A 83 -0.80 2.63 -5.97
C VAL A 83 -1.02 1.68 -7.14
N VAL A 84 -1.75 2.14 -8.15
CA VAL A 84 -1.87 1.45 -9.41
C VAL A 84 -0.97 2.16 -10.41
N ILE A 85 -0.07 1.41 -11.04
CA ILE A 85 0.82 1.95 -12.06
C ILE A 85 0.61 1.23 -13.39
N ASP A 86 0.84 1.94 -14.48
CA ASP A 86 0.81 1.37 -15.83
C ASP A 86 2.20 1.47 -16.42
N VAL A 87 2.84 0.33 -16.61
CA VAL A 87 4.21 0.20 -17.10
C VAL A 87 4.30 -0.93 -18.13
N ALA A 88 5.42 -0.99 -18.84
CA ALA A 88 5.58 -1.92 -19.95
C ALA A 88 5.68 -3.38 -19.53
N SER A 89 6.19 -3.67 -18.32
CA SER A 89 6.52 -5.03 -17.88
C SER A 89 6.57 -5.15 -16.37
N LEU A 90 6.58 -6.38 -15.87
CA LEU A 90 6.82 -6.67 -14.47
C LEU A 90 8.17 -6.10 -14.03
N ASP A 91 9.19 -6.19 -14.87
CA ASP A 91 10.53 -5.68 -14.54
C ASP A 91 10.50 -4.18 -14.24
N GLU A 92 9.75 -3.42 -15.04
CA GLU A 92 9.56 -2.00 -14.80
C GLU A 92 8.81 -1.74 -13.48
N ALA A 93 7.79 -2.56 -13.19
CA ALA A 93 7.06 -2.45 -11.92
C ALA A 93 7.97 -2.74 -10.71
N LEU A 94 8.85 -3.73 -10.83
CA LEU A 94 9.82 -4.06 -9.78
C LEU A 94 10.80 -2.93 -9.52
N LYS A 95 11.22 -2.22 -10.56
CA LYS A 95 12.09 -1.05 -10.40
C LYS A 95 11.40 0.05 -9.59
N TRP A 96 10.11 0.28 -9.85
CA TRP A 96 9.35 1.23 -9.04
C TRP A 96 9.19 0.76 -7.60
N ALA A 97 8.95 -0.54 -7.39
CA ALA A 97 8.84 -1.10 -6.03
C ALA A 97 10.14 -0.96 -5.24
N GLU A 98 11.30 -1.17 -5.89
CA GLU A 98 12.60 -1.01 -5.25
C GLU A 98 12.82 0.40 -4.68
N LYS A 99 12.31 1.41 -5.35
CA LYS A 99 12.45 2.81 -4.93
C LYS A 99 11.50 3.19 -3.80
N SER A 100 10.48 2.38 -3.54
CA SER A 100 9.48 2.70 -2.52
C SER A 100 10.11 2.77 -1.13
N PRO A 101 9.76 3.81 -0.32
CA PRO A 101 10.21 3.88 1.06
C PRO A 101 9.83 2.66 1.90
N SER A 102 8.72 1.97 1.58
CA SER A 102 8.31 0.78 2.32
C SER A 102 9.23 -0.41 2.11
N THR A 103 9.92 -0.49 0.97
CA THR A 103 10.80 -1.61 0.66
C THR A 103 11.97 -1.72 1.64
N ALA A 104 12.48 -0.59 2.13
CA ALA A 104 13.63 -0.56 3.05
C ALA A 104 13.27 -0.94 4.48
N ILE A 105 12.05 -0.66 4.92
CA ILE A 105 11.62 -0.84 6.32
C ILE A 105 10.58 -1.95 6.49
N GLY A 106 9.95 -2.36 5.43
CA GLY A 106 8.95 -3.42 5.38
C GLY A 106 9.05 -4.12 4.05
N SER A 107 7.99 -4.04 3.26
CA SER A 107 7.97 -4.64 1.93
C SER A 107 7.04 -3.89 1.00
N THR A 108 7.22 -4.12 -0.30
CA THR A 108 6.29 -3.66 -1.32
C THR A 108 5.87 -4.87 -2.15
N GLU A 109 4.58 -5.19 -2.12
CA GLU A 109 4.04 -6.26 -2.95
C GLU A 109 3.72 -5.70 -4.32
N VAL A 110 4.10 -6.42 -5.37
CA VAL A 110 3.79 -6.09 -6.76
C VAL A 110 2.88 -7.16 -7.31
N ARG A 111 1.68 -6.75 -7.77
CA ARG A 111 0.69 -7.69 -8.28
C ARG A 111 0.08 -7.19 -9.57
N PRO A 112 0.08 -7.99 -10.65
CA PRO A 112 -0.61 -7.61 -11.89
C PRO A 112 -2.10 -7.43 -11.64
N VAL A 113 -2.68 -6.43 -12.28
CA VAL A 113 -4.14 -6.29 -12.30
C VAL A 113 -4.69 -7.33 -13.25
N ALA A 114 -5.66 -8.12 -12.79
CA ALA A 114 -6.29 -9.13 -13.62
C ALA A 114 -7.10 -8.47 -14.76
N ARG A 115 -6.99 -9.02 -15.95
CA ARG A 115 -7.79 -8.59 -17.08
C ARG A 115 -9.02 -9.48 -17.20
N PRO A 116 -10.18 -8.92 -17.55
CA PRO A 116 -11.35 -9.75 -17.82
C PRO A 116 -11.06 -10.72 -18.99
N PRO A 117 -11.66 -11.92 -18.99
CA PRO A 117 -11.58 -12.81 -20.15
C PRO A 117 -12.18 -12.13 -21.38
N GLN A 118 -11.57 -12.37 -22.53
CA GLN A 118 -12.08 -11.86 -23.80
C GLN A 118 -12.95 -12.90 -24.48
#